data_f108520f0bc26573858079151ef206fe
#
_entry.id   f108520f0bc26573858079151ef206fe
#
_cell.length_a   1.000
_cell.length_b   1.000
_cell.length_c   1.000
_cell.angle_alpha   90.00
_cell.angle_beta   90.00
_cell.angle_gamma   90.00
#
_symmetry.space_group_name_H-M   'P 1'
#
loop_
_entity.id
_entity.type
_entity.pdbx_description
1 polymer ?
#
loop_
_entity_poly.entity_id
_entity_poly.type
_entity_poly.pdbx_seq_one_letter_code
_entity_poly.pdbx_strand_id
1 'polypeptide(L)'
;MQSFLHNIDFLKNRVAFDLEWNSKDQTFDRDLLAMRTYFDCGLIDVGVIVTRAENLNEIFKKELDSRGQSLIKKYGSSTTWMGKLLYRLDSRRNGGCPILAIGIGKTNY
;
A
#
# COMPACT_ATOMS: atom_id res chain seq x y z
N MET A 1 7.14 -13.20 16.30
CA MET A 1 7.63 -11.84 16.04
C MET A 1 8.40 -11.71 14.73
N GLN A 2 9.22 -12.69 14.39
CA GLN A 2 9.97 -12.64 13.13
C GLN A 2 9.08 -12.55 11.90
N SER A 3 7.92 -13.21 11.90
CA SER A 3 6.99 -13.17 10.77
C SER A 3 6.48 -11.75 10.49
N PHE A 4 6.36 -10.90 11.51
CA PHE A 4 5.95 -9.51 11.32
C PHE A 4 7.06 -8.66 10.73
N LEU A 5 8.32 -8.93 11.11
CA LEU A 5 9.48 -8.21 10.56
C LEU A 5 9.60 -8.41 9.05
N HIS A 6 9.27 -9.60 8.54
CA HIS A 6 9.31 -9.89 7.11
C HIS A 6 8.28 -9.12 6.30
N ASN A 7 7.24 -8.59 6.96
CA ASN A 7 6.16 -7.88 6.29
C ASN A 7 6.36 -6.36 6.29
N ILE A 8 7.43 -5.86 6.91
CA ILE A 8 7.76 -4.43 6.94
C ILE A 8 9.04 -4.21 6.14
N ASP A 9 8.97 -3.40 5.09
CA ASP A 9 10.11 -3.11 4.22
C ASP A 9 11.19 -2.33 4.96
N PHE A 10 10.78 -1.41 5.81
CA PHE A 10 11.72 -0.54 6.49
C PHE A 10 11.16 -0.11 7.86
N LEU A 11 12.02 -0.16 8.87
CA LEU A 11 11.65 0.22 10.23
C LEU A 11 12.79 1.04 10.83
N LYS A 12 12.51 2.31 11.15
CA LYS A 12 13.52 3.20 11.72
C LYS A 12 12.85 4.32 12.51
N ASN A 13 13.44 4.67 13.66
CA ASN A 13 13.02 5.80 14.48
C ASN A 13 11.51 5.79 14.80
N ARG A 14 11.00 4.59 15.11
CA ARG A 14 9.60 4.36 15.48
C ARG A 14 8.63 4.64 14.32
N VAL A 15 9.12 4.54 13.08
CA VAL A 15 8.34 4.63 11.86
C VAL A 15 8.47 3.34 11.09
N ALA A 16 7.36 2.70 10.76
CA ALA A 16 7.32 1.54 9.87
C ALA A 16 6.92 2.01 8.46
N PHE A 17 7.63 1.54 7.46
CA PHE A 17 7.43 1.96 6.07
C PHE A 17 7.27 0.74 5.18
N ASP A 18 6.24 0.76 4.33
CA ASP A 18 6.02 -0.24 3.29
C ASP A 18 5.77 0.43 1.96
N LEU A 19 6.39 -0.12 0.91
CA LEU A 19 6.13 0.27 -0.48
C LEU A 19 5.38 -0.87 -1.15
N GLU A 20 4.14 -0.61 -1.58
CA GLU A 20 3.28 -1.60 -2.20
C GLU A 20 2.89 -1.13 -3.60
N TRP A 21 3.51 -1.70 -4.62
CA TRP A 21 3.33 -1.28 -6.01
C TRP A 21 2.58 -2.28 -6.86
N ASN A 22 3.02 -3.53 -6.87
CA ASN A 22 2.46 -4.60 -7.71
C ASN A 22 2.08 -5.86 -6.94
N SER A 23 2.01 -5.78 -5.63
CA SER A 23 1.60 -6.89 -4.80
C SER A 23 0.10 -7.11 -4.92
N LYS A 24 -0.38 -8.28 -4.54
CA LYS A 24 -1.81 -8.50 -4.39
C LYS A 24 -2.35 -7.63 -3.26
N ASP A 25 -3.62 -7.21 -3.39
CA ASP A 25 -4.20 -6.28 -2.44
C ASP A 25 -4.27 -6.81 -1.00
N GLN A 26 -4.28 -8.13 -0.80
CA GLN A 26 -4.19 -8.70 0.55
C GLN A 26 -2.91 -8.33 1.28
N THR A 27 -1.89 -7.88 0.57
CA THR A 27 -0.65 -7.43 1.18
C THR A 27 -0.90 -6.23 2.10
N PHE A 28 -1.85 -5.36 1.76
CA PHE A 28 -2.23 -4.26 2.65
C PHE A 28 -2.72 -4.78 4.01
N ASP A 29 -3.47 -5.88 4.02
CA ASP A 29 -3.96 -6.44 5.28
C ASP A 29 -2.81 -6.91 6.16
N ARG A 30 -1.78 -7.51 5.57
CA ARG A 30 -0.58 -7.94 6.30
C ARG A 30 0.22 -6.74 6.81
N ASP A 31 0.38 -5.71 5.97
CA ASP A 31 1.09 -4.50 6.35
C ASP A 31 0.40 -3.82 7.53
N LEU A 32 -0.91 -3.66 7.45
CA LEU A 32 -1.69 -3.01 8.50
C LEU A 32 -1.69 -3.82 9.79
N LEU A 33 -1.76 -5.15 9.68
CA LEU A 33 -1.69 -6.02 10.87
C LEU A 33 -0.33 -5.87 11.56
N ALA A 34 0.76 -5.86 10.79
CA ALA A 34 2.10 -5.70 11.34
C ALA A 34 2.27 -4.33 12.01
N MET A 35 1.83 -3.26 11.33
CA MET A 35 1.93 -1.91 11.87
C MET A 35 1.09 -1.74 13.13
N ARG A 36 -0.14 -2.25 13.11
CA ARG A 36 -1.03 -2.24 14.28
C ARG A 36 -0.38 -2.97 15.45
N THR A 37 0.18 -4.14 15.21
CA THR A 37 0.82 -4.95 16.25
C THR A 37 2.02 -4.22 16.84
N TYR A 38 2.86 -3.65 16.01
CA TYR A 38 4.03 -2.90 16.47
C TYR A 38 3.63 -1.65 17.25
N PHE A 39 2.59 -0.97 16.80
CA PHE A 39 2.08 0.19 17.50
C PHE A 39 1.53 -0.20 18.88
N ASP A 40 0.74 -1.25 18.95
CA ASP A 40 0.16 -1.74 20.22
C ASP A 40 1.25 -2.19 21.19
N CYS A 41 2.37 -2.70 20.67
CA CYS A 41 3.52 -3.09 21.48
C CYS A 41 4.43 -1.91 21.85
N GLY A 42 4.11 -0.70 21.40
CA GLY A 42 4.91 0.48 21.69
C GLY A 42 6.20 0.59 20.90
N LEU A 43 6.34 -0.14 19.79
CA LEU A 43 7.56 -0.16 18.98
C LEU A 43 7.57 0.92 17.92
N ILE A 44 6.41 1.34 17.43
CA ILE A 44 6.31 2.41 16.43
C ILE A 44 5.26 3.44 16.86
N ASP A 45 5.35 4.62 16.28
CA ASP A 45 4.39 5.71 16.48
C ASP A 45 3.50 5.91 15.26
N VAL A 46 3.98 5.53 14.07
CA VAL A 46 3.26 5.75 12.83
C VAL A 46 3.69 4.71 11.80
N GLY A 47 2.75 4.31 10.94
CA GLY A 47 3.04 3.52 9.75
C GLY A 47 2.93 4.40 8.51
N VAL A 48 3.78 4.15 7.53
CA VAL A 48 3.76 4.85 6.23
C VAL A 48 3.61 3.79 5.15
N ILE A 49 2.61 3.96 4.30
CA ILE A 49 2.41 3.06 3.15
C ILE A 49 2.38 3.91 1.89
N VAL A 50 3.26 3.58 0.96
CA VAL A 50 3.34 4.23 -0.35
C VAL A 50 2.81 3.26 -1.39
N THR A 51 1.88 3.71 -2.22
CA THR A 51 1.27 2.90 -3.26
C THR A 51 0.89 3.76 -4.46
N ARG A 52 0.31 3.14 -5.49
CA ARG A 52 -0.15 3.86 -6.68
C ARG A 52 -1.39 4.67 -6.36
N ALA A 53 -1.43 5.91 -6.86
CA ALA A 53 -2.65 6.71 -6.81
C ALA A 53 -3.63 6.24 -7.89
N GLU A 54 -4.90 6.63 -7.74
CA GLU A 54 -5.96 6.22 -8.66
C GLU A 54 -5.72 6.71 -10.09
N ASN A 55 -5.13 7.89 -10.25
CA ASN A 55 -4.89 8.45 -11.58
C ASN A 55 -3.88 7.64 -12.41
N LEU A 56 -3.00 6.83 -11.77
CA LEU A 56 -2.17 5.89 -12.50
C LEU A 56 -2.99 4.77 -13.11
N ASN A 57 -4.06 4.34 -12.46
CA ASN A 57 -4.95 3.34 -13.03
C ASN A 57 -5.62 3.87 -14.30
N GLU A 58 -5.98 5.15 -14.34
CA GLU A 58 -6.55 5.77 -15.54
C GLU A 58 -5.53 5.76 -16.68
N ILE A 59 -4.27 6.01 -16.40
CA ILE A 59 -3.20 5.93 -17.41
C ILE A 59 -3.08 4.49 -17.90
N PHE A 60 -3.05 3.52 -17.01
CA PHE A 60 -2.92 2.10 -17.38
C PHE A 60 -4.08 1.61 -18.24
N LYS A 61 -5.28 2.14 -18.04
CA LYS A 61 -6.44 1.81 -18.88
C LYS A 61 -6.24 2.29 -20.32
N LYS A 62 -5.57 3.41 -20.51
CA LYS A 62 -5.38 4.03 -21.83
C LYS A 62 -4.16 3.51 -22.55
N GLU A 63 -3.17 3.00 -21.82
CA GLU A 63 -1.93 2.49 -22.39
C GLU A 63 -2.09 1.02 -22.77
N LEU A 64 -1.36 0.62 -23.81
CA LEU A 64 -1.31 -0.77 -24.25
C LEU A 64 0.11 -1.29 -24.12
N ASP A 65 0.24 -2.55 -23.74
CA ASP A 65 1.55 -3.21 -23.72
C ASP A 65 1.98 -3.60 -25.14
N SER A 66 3.14 -4.25 -25.26
CA SER A 66 3.70 -4.66 -26.55
C SER A 66 2.82 -5.68 -27.30
N ARG A 67 1.86 -6.32 -26.63
CA ARG A 67 0.92 -7.26 -27.21
C ARG A 67 -0.45 -6.66 -27.45
N GLY A 68 -0.61 -5.34 -27.26
CA GLY A 68 -1.86 -4.65 -27.45
C GLY A 68 -2.84 -4.79 -26.30
N GLN A 69 -2.41 -5.30 -25.17
CA GLN A 69 -3.27 -5.42 -23.98
C GLN A 69 -3.18 -4.19 -23.10
N SER A 70 -4.30 -3.81 -22.48
CA SER A 70 -4.30 -2.71 -21.54
C SER A 70 -3.40 -3.02 -20.35
N LEU A 71 -2.62 -2.03 -19.92
CA LEU A 71 -1.77 -2.18 -18.74
C LEU A 71 -2.56 -2.46 -17.47
N ILE A 72 -3.82 -2.03 -17.38
CA ILE A 72 -4.67 -2.34 -16.23
C ILE A 72 -4.95 -3.85 -16.15
N LYS A 73 -5.03 -4.55 -17.28
CA LYS A 73 -5.15 -6.00 -17.27
C LYS A 73 -3.87 -6.66 -16.81
N LYS A 74 -2.71 -6.14 -17.22
CA LYS A 74 -1.41 -6.68 -16.88
C LYS A 74 -1.09 -6.52 -15.39
N TYR A 75 -1.34 -5.33 -14.83
CA TYR A 75 -1.06 -5.04 -13.43
C TYR A 75 -2.27 -5.27 -12.54
N GLY A 76 -3.45 -5.40 -13.13
CA GLY A 76 -4.65 -5.89 -12.50
C GLY A 76 -5.34 -4.92 -11.56
N SER A 77 -6.66 -5.04 -11.49
CA SER A 77 -7.44 -4.37 -10.46
C SER A 77 -7.27 -5.00 -9.08
N SER A 78 -6.67 -6.21 -9.04
CA SER A 78 -6.41 -6.94 -7.79
C SER A 78 -5.07 -6.57 -7.14
N THR A 79 -4.29 -5.69 -7.78
CA THR A 79 -3.01 -5.24 -7.22
C THR A 79 -3.18 -4.05 -6.28
N THR A 80 -2.10 -3.71 -5.58
CA THR A 80 -2.12 -2.64 -4.58
C THR A 80 -2.23 -1.26 -5.25
N TRP A 81 -3.20 -0.46 -4.81
CA TRP A 81 -3.36 0.94 -5.19
C TRP A 81 -4.18 1.66 -4.11
N MET A 82 -4.16 3.00 -4.14
CA MET A 82 -4.62 3.84 -3.03
C MET A 82 -6.07 3.55 -2.62
N GLY A 83 -6.99 3.36 -3.56
CA GLY A 83 -8.40 3.13 -3.21
C GLY A 83 -8.60 1.90 -2.34
N LYS A 84 -7.82 0.85 -2.59
CA LYS A 84 -7.88 -0.38 -1.78
C LYS A 84 -7.32 -0.17 -0.38
N LEU A 85 -6.27 0.65 -0.27
CA LEU A 85 -5.71 1.00 1.03
C LEU A 85 -6.71 1.85 1.82
N LEU A 86 -7.29 2.88 1.21
CA LEU A 86 -8.26 3.75 1.88
C LEU A 86 -9.48 2.98 2.38
N TYR A 87 -9.97 2.03 1.60
CA TYR A 87 -11.06 1.15 2.04
C TYR A 87 -10.71 0.45 3.35
N ARG A 88 -9.48 -0.06 3.46
CA ARG A 88 -9.03 -0.77 4.65
C ARG A 88 -8.84 0.17 5.84
N LEU A 89 -8.37 1.39 5.60
CA LEU A 89 -8.25 2.40 6.65
C LEU A 89 -9.61 2.85 7.15
N ASP A 90 -10.58 3.03 6.24
CA ASP A 90 -11.95 3.37 6.62
C ASP A 90 -12.59 2.29 7.50
N SER A 91 -12.26 1.03 7.26
CA SER A 91 -12.74 -0.07 8.09
C SER A 91 -11.85 -0.32 9.32
N ARG A 92 -10.91 0.56 9.59
CA ARG A 92 -10.05 0.56 10.79
C ARG A 92 -9.20 -0.70 10.95
N ARG A 93 -8.72 -1.26 9.85
CA ARG A 93 -7.85 -2.43 9.90
C ARG A 93 -6.48 -2.11 10.49
N ASN A 94 -6.11 -0.83 10.53
CA ASN A 94 -4.91 -0.34 11.20
C ASN A 94 -5.06 -0.22 12.73
N GLY A 95 -6.24 -0.49 13.28
CA GLY A 95 -6.49 -0.32 14.72
C GLY A 95 -6.26 1.11 15.16
N GLY A 96 -5.50 1.31 16.25
CA GLY A 96 -5.14 2.63 16.73
C GLY A 96 -3.90 3.23 16.09
N CYS A 97 -3.19 2.48 15.25
CA CYS A 97 -1.95 2.95 14.63
C CYS A 97 -2.24 4.02 13.59
N PRO A 98 -1.70 5.23 13.71
CA PRO A 98 -1.81 6.23 12.64
C PRO A 98 -1.09 5.75 11.39
N ILE A 99 -1.72 5.95 10.22
CA ILE A 99 -1.13 5.56 8.94
C ILE A 99 -1.06 6.79 8.04
N LEU A 100 0.14 7.08 7.54
CA LEU A 100 0.32 8.06 6.48
C LEU A 100 0.29 7.30 5.15
N ALA A 101 -0.76 7.54 4.37
CA ALA A 101 -0.94 6.92 3.06
C ALA A 101 -0.48 7.89 1.98
N ILE A 102 0.50 7.48 1.18
CA ILE A 102 1.07 8.31 0.12
C ILE A 102 0.79 7.63 -1.21
N GLY A 103 0.07 8.34 -2.08
CA GLY A 103 -0.22 7.88 -3.43
C GLY A 103 0.71 8.55 -4.44
N ILE A 104 1.38 7.72 -5.24
CA ILE A 104 2.22 8.22 -6.34
C ILE A 104 1.38 8.16 -7.60
N GLY A 105 1.23 9.31 -8.26
CA GLY A 105 0.42 9.44 -9.45
C GLY A 105 1.08 10.31 -10.48
N LYS A 106 0.35 10.55 -11.58
CA LYS A 106 0.80 11.43 -12.66
C LYS A 106 0.64 12.88 -12.21
N THR A 107 1.66 13.69 -12.46
CA THR A 107 1.57 15.14 -12.34
C THR A 107 1.12 15.74 -13.67
N ASN A 108 0.23 16.72 -13.60
CA ASN A 108 -0.23 17.46 -14.78
C ASN A 108 0.63 18.71 -14.93
N TYR A 109 1.51 18.66 -15.88
CA TYR A 109 2.28 19.81 -16.30
C TYR A 109 1.80 20.28 -17.66
#